data_4388c06b47cbebd375f45260951e7ed9
#
_entry.id   4388c06b47cbebd375f45260951e7ed9
#
_cell.length_a   1.000
_cell.length_b   1.000
_cell.length_c   1.000
_cell.angle_alpha   90.00
_cell.angle_beta   90.00
_cell.angle_gamma   90.00
#
_symmetry.space_group_name_H-M   'P 1'
#
loop_
_entity.id
_entity.type
_entity.pdbx_description
1 polymer ?
#
loop_
_entity_poly.entity_id
_entity_poly.type
_entity_poly.pdbx_seq_one_letter_code
_entity_poly.pdbx_strand_id
1 'polypeptide(L)'
;MIAPGHGETGPDGGRETADKPVCQPLLDAVAPAAGPAKAARASASPAPVSAVPYAETDLSVALAADPSGSLYGGLLGYRGDRAARLQAELEGLFGPCAEFSSTAPPPPADRSRGTTRTGHRLSRNDTPTPEGADAATGFTLTNESGAVVLAQRAVLARVGPALVVFSTVGVGAEPAPVPDERVVRHQVAKLRAARKS
;
A
#
# COMPACT_ATOMS: atom_id res chain seq x y z
N MET A 1 -5.31 -2.28 -23.31
CA MET A 1 -4.97 -1.51 -22.10
C MET A 1 -5.44 -2.35 -20.92
N ILE A 2 -4.55 -3.19 -20.36
CA ILE A 2 -4.86 -4.08 -19.24
C ILE A 2 -4.40 -3.32 -18.00
N ALA A 3 -5.35 -2.83 -17.20
CA ALA A 3 -5.04 -2.32 -15.88
C ALA A 3 -4.33 -3.44 -15.09
N PRO A 4 -3.24 -3.18 -14.35
CA PRO A 4 -2.69 -4.17 -13.44
C PRO A 4 -3.83 -4.58 -12.51
N GLY A 5 -4.08 -5.89 -12.43
CA GLY A 5 -5.12 -6.44 -11.60
C GLY A 5 -4.83 -6.21 -10.11
N HIS A 6 -5.10 -5.01 -9.65
CA HIS A 6 -5.50 -4.82 -8.27
C HIS A 6 -6.75 -5.67 -8.14
N GLY A 7 -6.74 -6.65 -7.25
CA GLY A 7 -7.92 -7.47 -7.03
C GLY A 7 -9.11 -6.54 -6.89
N GLU A 8 -9.90 -6.41 -7.97
CA GLU A 8 -11.14 -5.67 -7.92
C GLU A 8 -12.01 -6.35 -6.88
N THR A 9 -11.89 -5.87 -5.66
CA THR A 9 -12.95 -6.05 -4.69
C THR A 9 -14.13 -5.26 -5.25
N GLY A 10 -14.91 -5.92 -6.11
CA GLY A 10 -16.19 -5.37 -6.53
C GLY A 10 -17.00 -4.99 -5.29
N PRO A 11 -18.05 -4.18 -5.44
CA PRO A 11 -18.82 -3.62 -4.32
C PRO A 11 -19.33 -4.61 -3.27
N ASP A 12 -19.24 -5.91 -3.51
CA ASP A 12 -19.62 -7.00 -2.59
C ASP A 12 -18.55 -8.10 -2.50
N GLY A 13 -17.32 -7.87 -2.99
CA GLY A 13 -16.21 -8.81 -2.84
C GLY A 13 -15.84 -8.95 -1.36
N GLY A 14 -15.82 -10.16 -0.85
CA GLY A 14 -15.37 -10.43 0.50
C GLY A 14 -13.92 -9.98 0.68
N ARG A 15 -13.58 -9.57 1.89
CA ARG A 15 -12.24 -9.09 2.24
C ARG A 15 -11.23 -10.24 2.12
N GLU A 16 -10.09 -9.95 1.52
CA GLU A 16 -8.92 -10.82 1.55
C GLU A 16 -8.41 -10.97 2.99
N THR A 17 -8.14 -12.21 3.40
CA THR A 17 -7.76 -12.55 4.79
C THR A 17 -6.38 -13.19 4.82
N ALA A 18 -5.47 -12.64 5.63
CA ALA A 18 -4.15 -13.20 5.86
C ALA A 18 -4.22 -14.46 6.73
N ASP A 19 -3.38 -15.46 6.42
CA ASP A 19 -3.19 -16.65 7.27
C ASP A 19 -2.53 -16.31 8.61
N LYS A 20 -1.72 -15.24 8.63
CA LYS A 20 -1.13 -14.65 9.83
C LYS A 20 -1.88 -13.35 10.17
N PRO A 21 -2.69 -13.29 11.23
CA PRO A 21 -3.48 -12.09 11.57
C PRO A 21 -2.64 -10.82 11.74
N VAL A 22 -1.39 -10.94 12.19
CA VAL A 22 -0.45 -9.82 12.34
C VAL A 22 -0.11 -9.15 11.00
N CYS A 23 -0.24 -9.89 9.86
CA CYS A 23 0.05 -9.39 8.53
C CYS A 23 -1.19 -8.77 7.83
N GLN A 24 -2.38 -8.90 8.41
CA GLN A 24 -3.60 -8.33 7.85
C GLN A 24 -3.50 -6.82 7.54
N PRO A 25 -2.87 -5.98 8.40
CA PRO A 25 -2.70 -4.55 8.12
C PRO A 25 -1.94 -4.24 6.81
N LEU A 26 -1.05 -5.14 6.35
CA LEU A 26 -0.35 -4.97 5.07
C LEU A 26 -1.31 -5.13 3.89
N LEU A 27 -2.19 -6.13 3.94
CA LEU A 27 -3.21 -6.34 2.91
C LEU A 27 -4.20 -5.16 2.86
N ASP A 28 -4.60 -4.67 4.03
CA ASP A 28 -5.51 -3.54 4.13
C ASP A 28 -4.89 -2.23 3.61
N ALA A 29 -3.57 -2.05 3.80
CA ALA A 29 -2.86 -0.85 3.34
C ALA A 29 -2.62 -0.84 1.82
N VAL A 30 -2.51 -2.01 1.18
CA VAL A 30 -2.32 -2.12 -0.29
C VAL A 30 -3.62 -2.39 -1.05
N ALA A 31 -4.70 -2.72 -0.34
CA ALA A 31 -6.02 -2.79 -0.95
C ALA A 31 -6.43 -1.40 -1.47
N PRO A 32 -6.98 -1.29 -2.69
CA PRO A 32 -7.49 -0.02 -3.16
C PRO A 32 -8.52 0.50 -2.16
N ALA A 33 -8.36 1.75 -1.75
CA ALA A 33 -9.24 2.38 -0.79
C ALA A 33 -10.68 2.22 -1.25
N ALA A 34 -11.47 1.44 -0.52
CA ALA A 34 -12.91 1.47 -0.70
C ALA A 34 -13.33 2.90 -0.36
N GLY A 35 -13.89 3.62 -1.35
CA GLY A 35 -14.24 5.04 -1.21
C GLY A 35 -14.95 5.35 0.11
N PRO A 36 -14.89 6.58 0.60
CA PRO A 36 -15.26 7.00 1.97
C PRO A 36 -16.65 6.54 2.44
N ALA A 37 -17.56 6.26 1.52
CA ALA A 37 -18.89 5.72 1.84
C ALA A 37 -18.90 4.25 2.29
N LYS A 38 -17.84 3.48 2.01
CA LYS A 38 -17.76 2.06 2.36
C LYS A 38 -16.95 1.77 3.62
N ALA A 39 -15.95 2.58 3.94
CA ALA A 39 -15.18 2.47 5.18
C ALA A 39 -16.09 2.54 6.42
N ALA A 40 -17.18 3.32 6.35
CA ALA A 40 -18.14 3.46 7.44
C ALA A 40 -19.05 2.23 7.66
N ARG A 41 -19.17 1.32 6.69
CA ARG A 41 -20.07 0.14 6.79
C ARG A 41 -19.37 -1.20 7.01
N ALA A 42 -18.04 -1.28 6.78
CA ALA A 42 -17.28 -2.52 7.00
C ALA A 42 -16.86 -2.74 8.46
N SER A 43 -17.14 -1.79 9.35
CA SER A 43 -16.74 -1.83 10.76
C SER A 43 -17.83 -2.40 11.66
N ALA A 44 -18.08 -3.69 11.56
CA ALA A 44 -18.78 -4.42 12.63
C ALA A 44 -17.84 -4.87 13.76
N SER A 45 -16.55 -4.49 13.70
CA SER A 45 -15.60 -4.63 14.80
C SER A 45 -15.10 -3.24 15.17
N PRO A 46 -15.04 -2.85 16.46
CA PRO A 46 -14.56 -1.54 16.86
C PRO A 46 -13.03 -1.48 16.66
N ALA A 47 -12.61 -1.28 15.40
CA ALA A 47 -11.26 -0.80 15.18
C ALA A 47 -11.13 0.54 15.91
N PRO A 48 -10.06 0.78 16.68
CA PRO A 48 -9.90 2.03 17.40
C PRO A 48 -9.99 3.18 16.38
N VAL A 49 -10.89 4.13 16.63
CA VAL A 49 -11.21 5.29 15.77
C VAL A 49 -9.95 6.05 15.30
N SER A 50 -8.83 5.87 16.01
CA SER A 50 -7.52 6.48 15.70
C SER A 50 -6.77 5.84 14.52
N ALA A 51 -7.23 4.71 13.98
CA ALA A 51 -6.56 4.02 12.86
C ALA A 51 -6.97 4.58 11.48
N VAL A 52 -8.10 5.30 11.39
CA VAL A 52 -8.61 5.86 10.14
C VAL A 52 -7.94 7.20 9.86
N PRO A 53 -7.41 7.43 8.63
CA PRO A 53 -6.92 8.74 8.25
C PRO A 53 -8.07 9.76 8.22
N TYR A 54 -7.80 11.03 8.61
CA TYR A 54 -8.79 12.10 8.48
C TYR A 54 -8.80 12.72 7.08
N ALA A 55 -7.73 12.51 6.31
CA ALA A 55 -7.62 12.93 4.92
C ALA A 55 -6.85 11.87 4.12
N GLU A 56 -7.37 11.57 2.96
CA GLU A 56 -6.78 10.60 2.02
C GLU A 56 -6.87 11.16 0.61
N THR A 57 -5.80 11.01 -0.16
CA THR A 57 -5.79 11.32 -1.59
C THR A 57 -4.81 10.42 -2.32
N ASP A 58 -5.19 9.98 -3.51
CA ASP A 58 -4.37 9.17 -4.39
C ASP A 58 -3.87 10.00 -5.57
N LEU A 59 -2.63 9.74 -5.97
CA LEU A 59 -1.99 10.34 -7.13
C LEU A 59 -1.38 9.23 -7.99
N SER A 60 -1.72 9.21 -9.27
CA SER A 60 -1.05 8.36 -10.27
C SER A 60 -0.24 9.22 -11.22
N VAL A 61 1.03 8.91 -11.39
CA VAL A 61 1.92 9.59 -12.32
C VAL A 61 2.45 8.58 -13.33
N ALA A 62 2.07 8.74 -14.59
CA ALA A 62 2.68 8.01 -15.70
C ALA A 62 4.00 8.69 -16.05
N LEU A 63 5.11 7.93 -16.09
CA LEU A 63 6.39 8.44 -16.52
C LEU A 63 6.42 8.46 -18.06
N ALA A 64 6.64 9.63 -18.67
CA ALA A 64 6.64 9.79 -20.13
C ALA A 64 7.74 8.97 -20.83
N ALA A 65 8.84 8.66 -20.11
CA ALA A 65 9.97 7.88 -20.63
C ALA A 65 9.72 6.36 -20.57
N ASP A 66 8.82 5.89 -19.72
CA ASP A 66 8.46 4.49 -19.57
C ASP A 66 6.98 4.39 -19.15
N PRO A 67 6.06 4.20 -20.11
CA PRO A 67 4.64 4.07 -19.83
C PRO A 67 4.28 2.83 -18.97
N SER A 68 5.17 1.82 -18.90
CA SER A 68 5.03 0.66 -18.01
C SER A 68 5.46 0.97 -16.58
N GLY A 69 6.26 2.01 -16.38
CA GLY A 69 6.78 2.48 -15.10
C GLY A 69 5.85 3.45 -14.39
N SER A 70 4.57 3.10 -14.22
CA SER A 70 3.64 3.95 -13.46
C SER A 70 4.05 4.06 -12.01
N LEU A 71 4.19 5.28 -11.52
CA LEU A 71 4.37 5.59 -10.11
C LEU A 71 3.00 5.92 -9.48
N TYR A 72 2.66 5.18 -8.45
CA TYR A 72 1.47 5.44 -7.64
C TYR A 72 1.88 6.16 -6.36
N GLY A 73 1.11 7.17 -5.98
CA GLY A 73 1.29 7.90 -4.74
C GLY A 73 0.00 7.94 -3.93
N GLY A 74 0.09 7.67 -2.63
CA GLY A 74 -1.01 7.83 -1.68
C GLY A 74 -0.59 8.78 -0.57
N LEU A 75 -1.46 9.71 -0.19
CA LEU A 75 -1.26 10.62 0.96
C LEU A 75 -2.34 10.35 2.00
N LEU A 76 -1.90 10.04 3.21
CA LEU A 76 -2.75 9.73 4.36
C LEU A 76 -2.45 10.72 5.49
N GLY A 77 -3.43 11.49 5.92
CA GLY A 77 -3.31 12.42 7.04
C GLY A 77 -3.87 11.83 8.33
N TYR A 78 -3.13 11.94 9.43
CA TYR A 78 -3.50 11.43 10.75
C TYR A 78 -3.45 12.53 11.82
N ARG A 79 -4.10 12.28 12.95
CA ARG A 79 -4.04 13.16 14.12
C ARG A 79 -2.95 12.71 15.10
N GLY A 80 -2.33 13.67 15.78
CA GLY A 80 -1.31 13.39 16.80
C GLY A 80 -0.09 12.65 16.24
N ASP A 81 0.35 11.63 16.93
CA ASP A 81 1.52 10.81 16.65
C ASP A 81 1.20 9.52 15.87
N ARG A 82 -0.05 9.37 15.40
CA ARG A 82 -0.51 8.12 14.75
C ARG A 82 0.31 7.74 13.52
N ALA A 83 0.72 8.71 12.70
CA ALA A 83 1.58 8.45 11.55
C ALA A 83 2.93 7.82 11.95
N ALA A 84 3.54 8.29 13.05
CA ALA A 84 4.79 7.73 13.55
C ALA A 84 4.60 6.31 14.08
N ARG A 85 3.49 6.06 14.81
CA ARG A 85 3.17 4.70 15.28
C ARG A 85 2.92 3.73 14.13
N LEU A 86 2.15 4.12 13.11
CA LEU A 86 1.89 3.27 11.94
C LEU A 86 3.19 2.93 11.19
N GLN A 87 4.11 3.87 11.06
CA GLN A 87 5.41 3.59 10.46
C GLN A 87 6.22 2.60 11.29
N ALA A 88 6.25 2.76 12.62
CA ALA A 88 6.92 1.82 13.53
C ALA A 88 6.24 0.43 13.51
N GLU A 89 4.90 0.38 13.45
CA GLU A 89 4.14 -0.86 13.29
C GLU A 89 4.55 -1.58 11.99
N LEU A 90 4.64 -0.86 10.85
CA LEU A 90 5.11 -1.43 9.58
C LEU A 90 6.53 -2.00 9.71
N GLU A 91 7.44 -1.26 10.36
CA GLU A 91 8.81 -1.73 10.57
C GLU A 91 8.85 -3.01 11.41
N GLY A 92 7.95 -3.18 12.35
CA GLY A 92 7.79 -4.40 13.14
C GLY A 92 7.28 -5.60 12.35
N LEU A 93 6.69 -5.39 11.16
CA LEU A 93 6.12 -6.47 10.35
C LEU A 93 7.14 -7.19 9.46
N PHE A 94 8.32 -6.63 9.20
CA PHE A 94 9.30 -7.25 8.29
C PHE A 94 9.75 -8.65 8.73
N GLY A 95 9.86 -8.91 10.03
CA GLY A 95 10.17 -10.23 10.54
C GLY A 95 8.99 -11.22 10.43
N PRO A 96 7.89 -10.97 11.15
CA PRO A 96 6.76 -11.92 11.19
C PRO A 96 6.06 -12.09 9.85
N CYS A 97 6.09 -11.07 8.97
CA CYS A 97 5.45 -11.07 7.67
C CYS A 97 6.42 -11.20 6.48
N ALA A 98 7.66 -11.64 6.73
CA ALA A 98 8.61 -11.91 5.65
C ALA A 98 8.02 -12.83 4.58
N GLU A 99 7.26 -13.83 5.02
CA GLU A 99 6.45 -14.71 4.15
C GLU A 99 5.12 -15.01 4.84
N PHE A 100 4.04 -14.85 4.11
CA PHE A 100 2.68 -15.19 4.55
C PHE A 100 1.79 -15.48 3.34
N SER A 101 0.57 -15.94 3.55
CA SER A 101 -0.41 -16.13 2.47
C SER A 101 -1.74 -15.48 2.83
N SER A 102 -2.53 -15.23 1.83
CA SER A 102 -3.89 -14.75 1.99
C SER A 102 -4.88 -15.59 1.20
N THR A 103 -6.13 -15.48 1.57
CA THR A 103 -7.25 -16.10 0.87
C THR A 103 -8.29 -15.04 0.56
N ALA A 104 -8.58 -14.88 -0.73
CA ALA A 104 -9.66 -14.04 -1.22
C ALA A 104 -10.87 -14.90 -1.59
N PRO A 105 -12.10 -14.56 -1.19
CA PRO A 105 -13.30 -15.22 -1.67
C PRO A 105 -13.48 -14.96 -3.17
N PRO A 106 -14.22 -15.84 -3.87
CA PRO A 106 -14.51 -15.62 -5.28
C PRO A 106 -15.30 -14.32 -5.47
N PRO A 107 -15.11 -13.62 -6.60
CA PRO A 107 -15.91 -12.44 -6.92
C PRO A 107 -17.39 -12.82 -7.00
N PRO A 108 -18.31 -11.92 -6.59
CA PRO A 108 -19.75 -12.21 -6.58
C PRO A 108 -20.31 -12.67 -7.92
N ALA A 109 -19.71 -12.17 -9.01
CA ALA A 109 -20.11 -12.52 -10.39
C ALA A 109 -19.68 -13.93 -10.80
N ASP A 110 -18.74 -14.57 -10.10
CA ASP A 110 -18.23 -15.90 -10.43
C ASP A 110 -17.97 -16.74 -9.17
N ARG A 111 -19.03 -17.03 -8.45
CA ARG A 111 -18.98 -17.88 -7.24
C ARG A 111 -18.56 -19.32 -7.52
N SER A 112 -18.53 -19.75 -8.79
CA SER A 112 -18.07 -21.08 -9.18
C SER A 112 -16.55 -21.24 -9.11
N ARG A 113 -15.81 -20.13 -9.07
CA ARG A 113 -14.33 -20.10 -9.06
C ARG A 113 -13.81 -20.41 -7.68
N GLY A 114 -14.21 -20.90 -6.75
CA GLY A 114 -13.53 -21.18 -5.47
C GLY A 114 -12.71 -20.01 -4.92
N THR A 115 -12.13 -20.17 -3.77
CA THR A 115 -11.26 -19.18 -3.13
C THR A 115 -9.91 -19.10 -3.85
N THR A 116 -9.37 -17.89 -4.00
CA THR A 116 -8.01 -17.68 -4.54
C THR A 116 -7.03 -17.54 -3.37
N ARG A 117 -5.95 -18.31 -3.43
CA ARG A 117 -4.84 -18.19 -2.49
C ARG A 117 -3.69 -17.43 -3.15
N THR A 118 -3.15 -16.45 -2.44
CA THR A 118 -1.99 -15.65 -2.85
C THR A 118 -0.87 -15.80 -1.82
N GLY A 119 0.33 -16.11 -2.29
CA GLY A 119 1.54 -16.06 -1.46
C GLY A 119 2.09 -14.63 -1.45
N HIS A 120 2.59 -14.18 -0.31
CA HIS A 120 3.18 -12.86 -0.13
C HIS A 120 4.57 -12.97 0.45
N ARG A 121 5.48 -12.12 -0.06
CA ARG A 121 6.83 -11.96 0.50
C ARG A 121 7.09 -10.48 0.71
N LEU A 122 7.33 -10.09 1.98
CA LEU A 122 7.70 -8.75 2.36
C LEU A 122 9.19 -8.65 2.65
N SER A 123 9.88 -7.74 1.99
CA SER A 123 11.31 -7.47 2.22
C SER A 123 11.56 -5.98 2.43
N ARG A 124 12.50 -5.65 3.30
CA ARG A 124 12.97 -4.28 3.50
C ARG A 124 13.95 -3.92 2.38
N ASN A 125 13.84 -2.69 1.86
CA ASN A 125 14.80 -2.12 0.94
C ASN A 125 15.66 -1.08 1.65
N ASP A 126 16.92 -1.00 1.27
CA ASP A 126 17.75 0.14 1.63
C ASP A 126 17.25 1.36 0.86
N THR A 127 16.73 2.34 1.58
CA THR A 127 16.11 3.54 1.01
C THR A 127 16.49 4.74 1.87
N PRO A 128 17.22 5.71 1.32
CA PRO A 128 17.55 6.92 2.07
C PRO A 128 16.29 7.71 2.39
N THR A 129 16.28 8.34 3.56
CA THR A 129 15.21 9.25 3.94
C THR A 129 15.23 10.48 3.03
N PRO A 130 14.15 10.75 2.26
CA PRO A 130 14.08 11.93 1.40
C PRO A 130 14.22 13.21 2.21
N GLU A 131 14.90 14.20 1.61
CA GLU A 131 15.05 15.52 2.24
C GLU A 131 13.67 16.11 2.59
N GLY A 132 13.52 16.57 3.83
CA GLY A 132 12.27 17.11 4.37
C GLY A 132 11.31 16.09 4.94
N ALA A 133 11.54 14.80 4.80
CA ALA A 133 10.84 13.76 5.53
C ALA A 133 11.43 13.60 6.95
N ASP A 134 10.59 13.24 7.90
CA ASP A 134 11.03 12.95 9.29
C ASP A 134 11.56 11.51 9.41
N ALA A 135 11.08 10.60 8.54
CA ALA A 135 11.56 9.23 8.41
C ALA A 135 11.08 8.63 7.09
N ALA A 136 11.74 7.57 6.63
CA ALA A 136 11.29 6.79 5.48
C ALA A 136 11.56 5.29 5.69
N THR A 137 10.70 4.47 5.09
CA THR A 137 10.82 3.01 5.09
C THR A 137 10.62 2.51 3.66
N GLY A 138 11.64 1.89 3.10
CA GLY A 138 11.56 1.24 1.79
C GLY A 138 11.22 -0.24 1.94
N PHE A 139 10.35 -0.75 1.08
CA PHE A 139 10.00 -2.18 1.08
C PHE A 139 9.58 -2.67 -0.31
N THR A 140 9.65 -3.98 -0.47
CA THR A 140 9.07 -4.70 -1.61
C THR A 140 8.07 -5.72 -1.07
N LEU A 141 6.86 -5.70 -1.63
CA LEU A 141 5.86 -6.72 -1.43
C LEU A 141 5.70 -7.49 -2.74
N THR A 142 6.01 -8.78 -2.71
CA THR A 142 5.80 -9.68 -3.85
C THR A 142 4.56 -10.52 -3.60
N ASN A 143 3.68 -10.58 -4.58
CA ASN A 143 2.43 -11.35 -4.56
C ASN A 143 2.51 -12.44 -5.63
N GLU A 144 2.29 -13.68 -5.25
CA GLU A 144 2.34 -14.86 -6.13
C GLU A 144 0.99 -15.56 -6.12
N SER A 145 0.31 -15.59 -7.27
CA SER A 145 -0.97 -16.27 -7.45
C SER A 145 -0.93 -17.13 -8.72
N GLY A 146 -0.83 -18.43 -8.56
CA GLY A 146 -0.61 -19.35 -9.69
C GLY A 146 0.70 -19.01 -10.42
N ALA A 147 0.60 -18.75 -11.74
CA ALA A 147 1.74 -18.36 -12.56
C ALA A 147 2.01 -16.84 -12.58
N VAL A 148 1.19 -16.05 -11.90
CA VAL A 148 1.33 -14.59 -11.89
C VAL A 148 2.14 -14.16 -10.67
N VAL A 149 3.20 -13.40 -10.93
CA VAL A 149 4.02 -12.76 -9.90
C VAL A 149 3.93 -11.26 -10.11
N LEU A 150 3.56 -10.55 -9.06
CA LEU A 150 3.54 -9.09 -9.01
C LEU A 150 4.45 -8.62 -7.89
N ALA A 151 5.44 -7.80 -8.21
CA ALA A 151 6.28 -7.15 -7.22
C ALA A 151 5.90 -5.67 -7.12
N GLN A 152 5.63 -5.19 -5.92
CA GLN A 152 5.40 -3.78 -5.62
C GLN A 152 6.57 -3.27 -4.79
N ARG A 153 7.32 -2.32 -5.34
CA ARG A 153 8.38 -1.62 -4.61
C ARG A 153 7.86 -0.27 -4.14
N ALA A 154 7.99 -0.01 -2.84
CA ALA A 154 7.41 1.17 -2.23
C ALA A 154 8.40 1.91 -1.32
N VAL A 155 8.16 3.20 -1.19
CA VAL A 155 8.77 4.09 -0.21
C VAL A 155 7.65 4.73 0.59
N LEU A 156 7.62 4.48 1.89
CA LEU A 156 6.74 5.16 2.84
C LEU A 156 7.54 6.28 3.49
N ALA A 157 7.18 7.53 3.26
CA ALA A 157 7.80 8.69 3.88
C ALA A 157 6.82 9.34 4.88
N ARG A 158 7.33 9.75 6.06
CA ARG A 158 6.56 10.49 7.05
C ARG A 158 6.92 11.97 7.05
N VAL A 159 5.90 12.83 7.04
CA VAL A 159 6.05 14.28 7.16
C VAL A 159 5.08 14.77 8.23
N GLY A 160 5.54 14.83 9.48
CA GLY A 160 4.71 15.13 10.63
C GLY A 160 3.56 14.13 10.80
N PRO A 161 2.29 14.58 10.78
CA PRO A 161 1.15 13.70 10.93
C PRO A 161 0.72 13.02 9.60
N ALA A 162 1.44 13.23 8.50
CA ALA A 162 1.12 12.63 7.22
C ALA A 162 2.07 11.48 6.88
N LEU A 163 1.52 10.43 6.27
CA LEU A 163 2.24 9.36 5.58
C LEU A 163 2.03 9.51 4.08
N VAL A 164 3.10 9.38 3.33
CA VAL A 164 3.08 9.36 1.87
C VAL A 164 3.69 8.07 1.40
N VAL A 165 2.95 7.33 0.60
CA VAL A 165 3.43 6.10 -0.05
C VAL A 165 3.69 6.40 -1.51
N PHE A 166 4.85 6.00 -2.00
CA PHE A 166 5.18 5.99 -3.42
C PHE A 166 5.49 4.56 -3.82
N SER A 167 4.82 4.05 -4.84
CA SER A 167 5.03 2.68 -5.26
C SER A 167 5.06 2.52 -6.77
N THR A 168 5.84 1.54 -7.21
CA THR A 168 5.93 1.06 -8.58
C THR A 168 5.59 -0.43 -8.61
N VAL A 169 5.18 -0.94 -9.75
CA VAL A 169 4.82 -2.34 -9.92
C VAL A 169 5.67 -2.97 -11.03
N GLY A 170 6.21 -4.14 -10.75
CA GLY A 170 6.82 -5.03 -11.72
C GLY A 170 5.97 -6.29 -11.91
N VAL A 171 5.97 -6.85 -13.10
CA VAL A 171 5.20 -8.04 -13.47
C VAL A 171 6.14 -9.15 -13.93
N GLY A 172 5.92 -10.37 -13.44
CA GLY A 172 6.73 -11.54 -13.80
C GLY A 172 8.08 -11.55 -13.08
N ALA A 173 9.14 -11.92 -13.80
CA ALA A 173 10.48 -12.07 -13.25
C ALA A 173 11.24 -10.74 -13.10
N GLU A 174 10.72 -9.65 -13.69
CA GLU A 174 11.38 -8.35 -13.61
C GLU A 174 11.11 -7.69 -12.24
N PRO A 175 12.14 -7.18 -11.57
CA PRO A 175 11.96 -6.48 -10.31
C PRO A 175 11.19 -5.16 -10.56
N ALA A 176 10.33 -4.79 -9.60
CA ALA A 176 9.68 -3.48 -9.66
C ALA A 176 10.74 -2.36 -9.67
N PRO A 177 10.62 -1.36 -10.56
CA PRO A 177 11.56 -0.26 -10.62
C PRO A 177 11.59 0.54 -9.31
N VAL A 178 12.67 1.24 -9.05
CA VAL A 178 12.75 2.14 -7.88
C VAL A 178 11.84 3.34 -8.14
N PRO A 179 11.00 3.75 -7.16
CA PRO A 179 10.26 5.01 -7.26
C PRO A 179 11.17 6.19 -7.59
N ASP A 180 10.78 7.05 -8.57
CA ASP A 180 11.61 8.19 -9.00
C ASP A 180 11.86 9.16 -7.82
N GLU A 181 13.10 9.25 -7.41
CA GLU A 181 13.54 10.04 -6.27
C GLU A 181 13.20 11.53 -6.40
N ARG A 182 13.19 12.08 -7.62
CA ARG A 182 12.84 13.49 -7.86
C ARG A 182 11.37 13.74 -7.56
N VAL A 183 10.49 12.80 -7.96
CA VAL A 183 9.05 12.87 -7.66
C VAL A 183 8.82 12.76 -6.17
N VAL A 184 9.47 11.79 -5.52
CA VAL A 184 9.39 11.58 -4.07
C VAL A 184 9.81 12.85 -3.32
N ARG A 185 11.00 13.40 -3.61
CA ARG A 185 11.51 14.65 -3.00
C ARG A 185 10.57 15.82 -3.22
N HIS A 186 10.09 16.00 -4.45
CA HIS A 186 9.19 17.12 -4.77
C HIS A 186 7.87 17.06 -3.96
N GLN A 187 7.25 15.89 -3.83
CA GLN A 187 6.03 15.75 -3.06
C GLN A 187 6.25 15.92 -1.56
N VAL A 188 7.36 15.38 -1.02
CA VAL A 188 7.76 15.59 0.38
C VAL A 188 7.98 17.08 0.66
N ALA A 189 8.66 17.80 -0.23
CA ALA A 189 8.89 19.23 -0.08
C ALA A 189 7.58 20.05 -0.10
N LYS A 190 6.63 19.71 -0.99
CA LYS A 190 5.29 20.33 -1.01
C LYS A 190 4.55 20.13 0.30
N LEU A 191 4.53 18.91 0.84
CA LEU A 191 3.90 18.62 2.12
C LEU A 191 4.54 19.38 3.28
N ARG A 192 5.88 19.46 3.28
CA ARG A 192 6.61 20.22 4.28
C ARG A 192 6.28 21.71 4.22
N ALA A 193 6.15 22.27 3.03
CA ALA A 193 5.77 23.68 2.82
C ALA A 193 4.33 23.96 3.29
N ALA A 194 3.38 23.08 2.92
CA ALA A 194 1.98 23.22 3.30
C ALA A 194 1.74 23.18 4.83
N ARG A 195 2.66 22.60 5.59
CA ARG A 195 2.59 22.58 7.07
C ARG A 195 3.09 23.85 7.74
N LYS A 196 3.82 24.70 7.03
CA LYS A 196 4.37 25.95 7.57
C LYS A 196 3.43 27.14 7.33
N SER A 197 2.44 26.97 6.46
CA SER A 197 1.37 27.93 6.17
C SER A 197 0.16 27.72 7.10
#